data_0cef6a01117fc894213f1e9ccda14edd
#
_entry.id   0cef6a01117fc894213f1e9ccda14edd
#
_cell.length_a   1.000
_cell.length_b   1.000
_cell.length_c   1.000
_cell.angle_alpha   90.00
_cell.angle_beta   90.00
_cell.angle_gamma   90.00
#
_symmetry.space_group_name_H-M   'P 1'
#
loop_
_entity.id
_entity.type
_entity.pdbx_description
1 polymer ?
#
loop_
_entity_poly.entity_id
_entity_poly.type
_entity_poly.pdbx_seq_one_letter_code
_entity_poly.pdbx_strand_id
1 'polypeptide(L)'
;MPNFHPTPDLDMFYQVDDFTDPWSKPETILMLHGNAESGLAWYAWTPKLARHYRVVRPDMRGFGRSSPMPADYPWTLDRLTDDYCALMDHLGVERFHLVGAKIGGTIARALAARRPNRVKTLCVVGTPPPLRVGVKEKVPELIHDLQTNGVEAWARENMGNRLGSAFPAEGVEWWSHYMGATALSTQLGFMGTIACADIREDLPKIACPTLVITTQESGLGSVADTQAWQQQIAHSELLVLPGNSYHVATTHAEPAADAVLAFIGKHSG
;
A
#
# COMPACT_ATOMS: atom_id res chain seq x y z
N MET A 1 2.88 -20.70 9.28
CA MET A 1 3.44 -19.54 8.56
C MET A 1 4.19 -18.74 9.58
N PRO A 2 5.38 -18.25 9.28
CA PRO A 2 6.21 -17.60 10.29
C PRO A 2 5.64 -16.22 10.64
N ASN A 3 5.64 -15.90 11.92
CA ASN A 3 5.49 -14.56 12.43
C ASN A 3 6.88 -14.00 12.70
N PHE A 4 7.04 -12.71 12.57
CA PHE A 4 8.29 -11.99 12.79
C PHE A 4 8.06 -10.88 13.82
N HIS A 5 8.99 -10.73 14.75
CA HIS A 5 8.90 -9.75 15.84
C HIS A 5 9.94 -8.63 15.63
N PRO A 6 9.65 -7.60 14.81
CA PRO A 6 10.59 -6.50 14.61
C PRO A 6 10.77 -5.65 15.87
N THR A 7 9.76 -5.64 16.73
CA THR A 7 9.75 -4.95 18.03
C THR A 7 8.95 -5.78 19.04
N PRO A 8 9.13 -5.58 20.35
CA PRO A 8 8.42 -6.36 21.38
C PRO A 8 6.90 -6.23 21.35
N ASP A 9 6.37 -5.15 20.76
CA ASP A 9 4.94 -4.85 20.64
C ASP A 9 4.32 -5.31 19.32
N LEU A 10 5.11 -5.91 18.42
CA LEU A 10 4.62 -6.35 17.10
C LEU A 10 4.97 -7.81 16.82
N ASP A 11 3.94 -8.62 16.71
CA ASP A 11 3.97 -9.90 16.03
C ASP A 11 3.48 -9.67 14.59
N MET A 12 4.42 -9.54 13.64
CA MET A 12 4.13 -9.25 12.25
C MET A 12 3.89 -10.54 11.49
N PHE A 13 2.70 -10.67 10.92
CA PHE A 13 2.41 -11.72 9.95
C PHE A 13 2.88 -11.33 8.56
N TYR A 14 3.45 -12.27 7.82
CA TYR A 14 3.83 -12.08 6.41
C TYR A 14 3.70 -13.37 5.61
N GLN A 15 3.55 -13.23 4.30
CA GLN A 15 3.58 -14.33 3.35
C GLN A 15 4.73 -14.13 2.36
N VAL A 16 5.33 -15.24 1.95
CA VAL A 16 6.32 -15.28 0.88
C VAL A 16 5.81 -16.24 -0.17
N ASP A 17 5.63 -15.73 -1.37
CA ASP A 17 5.22 -16.52 -2.53
C ASP A 17 6.38 -16.52 -3.53
N ASP A 18 6.90 -17.69 -3.81
CA ASP A 18 7.98 -17.92 -4.76
C ASP A 18 7.66 -19.16 -5.58
N PHE A 19 7.33 -18.95 -6.83
CA PHE A 19 7.06 -20.00 -7.82
C PHE A 19 8.05 -19.91 -8.99
N THR A 20 9.20 -19.30 -8.75
CA THR A 20 10.31 -19.27 -9.72
C THR A 20 10.95 -20.62 -9.87
N ASP A 21 11.79 -20.77 -10.88
CA ASP A 21 12.50 -22.04 -11.07
C ASP A 21 13.46 -22.32 -9.91
N PRO A 22 13.50 -23.56 -9.36
CA PRO A 22 14.27 -23.87 -8.14
C PRO A 22 15.79 -23.63 -8.24
N TRP A 23 16.30 -23.51 -9.44
CA TRP A 23 17.72 -23.19 -9.71
C TRP A 23 17.99 -21.70 -9.92
N SER A 24 16.96 -20.86 -9.89
CA SER A 24 17.09 -19.41 -10.06
C SER A 24 17.35 -18.70 -8.72
N LYS A 25 17.78 -17.45 -8.80
CA LYS A 25 17.90 -16.52 -7.65
C LYS A 25 17.05 -15.30 -7.95
N PRO A 26 15.73 -15.37 -7.73
CA PRO A 26 14.84 -14.27 -8.06
C PRO A 26 15.12 -13.05 -7.20
N GLU A 27 14.93 -11.88 -7.79
CA GLU A 27 14.83 -10.64 -7.03
C GLU A 27 13.53 -10.62 -6.21
N THR A 28 13.50 -9.78 -5.18
CA THR A 28 12.36 -9.73 -4.26
C THR A 28 11.51 -8.50 -4.50
N ILE A 29 10.19 -8.69 -4.50
CA ILE A 29 9.19 -7.62 -4.45
C ILE A 29 8.57 -7.57 -3.06
N LEU A 30 8.62 -6.41 -2.41
CA LEU A 30 7.87 -6.11 -1.18
C LEU A 30 6.58 -5.38 -1.55
N MET A 31 5.41 -5.90 -1.10
CA MET A 31 4.10 -5.37 -1.46
C MET A 31 3.36 -4.82 -0.22
N LEU A 32 3.10 -3.50 -0.21
CA LEU A 32 2.46 -2.80 0.90
C LEU A 32 0.99 -2.51 0.59
N HIS A 33 0.10 -3.10 1.38
CA HIS A 33 -1.35 -2.95 1.25
C HIS A 33 -1.89 -1.60 1.76
N GLY A 34 -3.17 -1.34 1.53
CA GLY A 34 -3.86 -0.13 1.96
C GLY A 34 -4.34 -0.17 3.42
N ASN A 35 -5.01 0.91 3.85
CA ASN A 35 -5.67 0.99 5.15
C ASN A 35 -6.80 -0.02 5.28
N ALA A 36 -6.95 -0.62 6.45
CA ALA A 36 -7.93 -1.65 6.77
C ALA A 36 -7.84 -2.90 5.86
N GLU A 37 -6.65 -3.24 5.43
CA GLU A 37 -6.36 -4.39 4.56
C GLU A 37 -5.27 -5.27 5.17
N SER A 38 -4.80 -6.23 4.38
CA SER A 38 -3.69 -7.13 4.69
C SER A 38 -2.98 -7.55 3.40
N GLY A 39 -1.96 -8.37 3.48
CA GLY A 39 -1.30 -8.98 2.32
C GLY A 39 -2.26 -9.76 1.40
N LEU A 40 -3.45 -10.12 1.89
CA LEU A 40 -4.49 -10.76 1.07
C LEU A 40 -5.02 -9.86 -0.04
N ALA A 41 -4.95 -8.52 0.09
CA ALA A 41 -5.37 -7.57 -0.95
C ALA A 41 -4.66 -7.80 -2.30
N TRP A 42 -3.53 -8.48 -2.29
CA TRP A 42 -2.71 -8.78 -3.47
C TRP A 42 -3.04 -10.13 -4.14
N TYR A 43 -4.19 -10.76 -3.80
CA TYR A 43 -4.56 -12.09 -4.27
C TYR A 43 -4.50 -12.25 -5.81
N ALA A 44 -4.91 -11.23 -6.55
CA ALA A 44 -4.92 -11.27 -8.02
C ALA A 44 -3.54 -10.99 -8.65
N TRP A 45 -2.62 -10.36 -7.91
CA TRP A 45 -1.27 -10.02 -8.39
C TRP A 45 -0.27 -11.14 -8.17
N THR A 46 -0.40 -11.82 -7.03
CA THR A 46 0.56 -12.85 -6.60
C THR A 46 0.82 -13.93 -7.65
N PRO A 47 -0.19 -14.53 -8.32
CA PRO A 47 0.04 -15.54 -9.33
C PRO A 47 0.88 -15.08 -10.53
N LYS A 48 0.78 -13.78 -10.86
CA LYS A 48 1.56 -13.18 -11.95
C LYS A 48 3.00 -12.89 -11.53
N LEU A 49 3.17 -12.21 -10.41
CA LEU A 49 4.48 -11.74 -9.97
C LEU A 49 5.35 -12.87 -9.42
N ALA A 50 4.77 -13.80 -8.66
CA ALA A 50 5.51 -14.85 -7.98
C ALA A 50 6.12 -15.91 -8.92
N ARG A 51 5.74 -15.94 -10.20
CA ARG A 51 6.39 -16.76 -11.22
C ARG A 51 7.74 -16.19 -11.67
N HIS A 52 7.98 -14.89 -11.42
CA HIS A 52 9.16 -14.16 -11.87
C HIS A 52 10.02 -13.62 -10.72
N TYR A 53 9.42 -13.36 -9.57
CA TYR A 53 10.03 -12.73 -8.40
C TYR A 53 9.63 -13.46 -7.12
N ARG A 54 10.47 -13.36 -6.11
CA ARG A 54 10.06 -13.70 -4.73
C ARG A 54 9.19 -12.57 -4.19
N VAL A 55 7.91 -12.82 -3.94
CA VAL A 55 6.93 -11.83 -3.49
C VAL A 55 6.75 -11.91 -1.99
N VAL A 56 6.99 -10.81 -1.28
CA VAL A 56 6.81 -10.68 0.17
C VAL A 56 5.62 -9.76 0.44
N ARG A 57 4.61 -10.27 1.15
CA ARG A 57 3.36 -9.57 1.46
C ARG A 57 3.14 -9.56 2.97
N PRO A 58 3.69 -8.58 3.71
CA PRO A 58 3.40 -8.44 5.13
C PRO A 58 2.02 -7.85 5.35
N ASP A 59 1.42 -8.23 6.46
CA ASP A 59 0.33 -7.47 7.07
C ASP A 59 0.96 -6.33 7.88
N MET A 60 0.59 -5.09 7.55
CA MET A 60 1.09 -3.90 8.23
C MET A 60 0.82 -3.99 9.75
N ARG A 61 1.70 -3.42 10.55
CA ARG A 61 1.46 -3.22 11.99
C ARG A 61 0.01 -2.80 12.24
N GLY A 62 -0.69 -3.51 13.10
CA GLY A 62 -2.08 -3.22 13.46
C GLY A 62 -3.13 -3.85 12.54
N PHE A 63 -2.76 -4.38 11.39
CA PHE A 63 -3.71 -4.84 10.36
C PHE A 63 -3.60 -6.33 10.08
N GLY A 64 -4.67 -6.89 9.50
CA GLY A 64 -4.73 -8.28 9.11
C GLY A 64 -4.50 -9.23 10.28
N ARG A 65 -3.46 -10.04 10.19
CA ARG A 65 -3.04 -11.03 11.19
C ARG A 65 -1.87 -10.55 12.06
N SER A 66 -1.34 -9.35 11.80
CA SER A 66 -0.36 -8.69 12.67
C SER A 66 -1.03 -8.18 13.94
N SER A 67 -0.25 -8.02 15.02
CA SER A 67 -0.77 -7.55 16.32
C SER A 67 -1.58 -6.26 16.16
N PRO A 68 -2.81 -6.18 16.67
CA PRO A 68 -3.57 -4.93 16.71
C PRO A 68 -2.86 -3.91 17.59
N MET A 69 -2.99 -2.62 17.25
CA MET A 69 -2.40 -1.54 18.03
C MET A 69 -3.44 -0.83 18.90
N PRO A 70 -3.08 -0.32 20.07
CA PRO A 70 -3.94 0.53 20.88
C PRO A 70 -4.26 1.85 20.15
N ALA A 71 -5.38 2.48 20.52
CA ALA A 71 -5.84 3.70 19.86
C ALA A 71 -4.88 4.90 20.02
N ASP A 72 -4.14 4.93 21.11
CA ASP A 72 -3.12 5.94 21.43
C ASP A 72 -1.70 5.56 20.97
N TYR A 73 -1.55 4.51 20.14
CA TYR A 73 -0.25 4.11 19.61
C TYR A 73 0.43 5.29 18.89
N PRO A 74 1.73 5.56 19.16
CA PRO A 74 2.45 6.68 18.57
C PRO A 74 2.87 6.39 17.12
N TRP A 75 1.90 6.42 16.22
CA TRP A 75 2.09 6.15 14.80
C TRP A 75 3.04 7.15 14.14
N THR A 76 4.04 6.65 13.43
CA THR A 76 4.89 7.46 12.54
C THR A 76 5.21 6.71 11.26
N LEU A 77 5.49 7.44 10.18
CA LEU A 77 5.96 6.82 8.93
C LEU A 77 7.31 6.13 9.12
N ASP A 78 8.20 6.68 9.96
CA ASP A 78 9.51 6.06 10.23
C ASP A 78 9.34 4.69 10.88
N ARG A 79 8.45 4.57 11.88
CA ARG A 79 8.15 3.28 12.50
C ARG A 79 7.69 2.24 11.48
N LEU A 80 6.76 2.62 10.59
CA LEU A 80 6.24 1.71 9.56
C LEU A 80 7.33 1.33 8.54
N THR A 81 8.16 2.27 8.12
CA THR A 81 9.27 1.97 7.20
C THR A 81 10.35 1.11 7.84
N ASP A 82 10.62 1.30 9.13
CA ASP A 82 11.58 0.49 9.88
C ASP A 82 11.08 -0.95 10.08
N ASP A 83 9.80 -1.16 10.35
CA ASP A 83 9.19 -2.49 10.42
C ASP A 83 9.42 -3.28 9.13
N TYR A 84 9.23 -2.66 7.96
CA TYR A 84 9.45 -3.31 6.67
C TYR A 84 10.92 -3.55 6.36
N CYS A 85 11.80 -2.61 6.71
CA CYS A 85 13.24 -2.82 6.57
C CYS A 85 13.71 -3.98 7.43
N ALA A 86 13.25 -4.05 8.69
CA ALA A 86 13.58 -5.15 9.60
C ALA A 86 13.08 -6.51 9.09
N LEU A 87 11.87 -6.57 8.48
CA LEU A 87 11.38 -7.78 7.82
C LEU A 87 12.30 -8.20 6.67
N MET A 88 12.71 -7.27 5.82
CA MET A 88 13.59 -7.57 4.69
C MET A 88 14.98 -8.02 5.17
N ASP A 89 15.51 -7.44 6.26
CA ASP A 89 16.76 -7.87 6.90
C ASP A 89 16.63 -9.29 7.47
N HIS A 90 15.52 -9.60 8.14
CA HIS A 90 15.20 -10.95 8.62
C HIS A 90 15.16 -11.98 7.49
N LEU A 91 14.69 -11.59 6.31
CA LEU A 91 14.63 -12.44 5.12
C LEU A 91 15.94 -12.49 4.32
N GLY A 92 16.98 -11.79 4.77
CA GLY A 92 18.28 -11.70 4.10
C GLY A 92 18.25 -10.93 2.78
N VAL A 93 17.31 -9.97 2.65
CA VAL A 93 17.11 -9.17 1.43
C VAL A 93 17.63 -7.76 1.63
N GLU A 94 18.77 -7.46 1.05
CA GLU A 94 19.40 -6.13 1.16
C GLU A 94 18.66 -5.09 0.29
N ARG A 95 18.34 -5.43 -0.95
CA ARG A 95 17.65 -4.53 -1.90
C ARG A 95 16.46 -5.22 -2.54
N PHE A 96 15.37 -4.49 -2.72
CA PHE A 96 14.11 -5.03 -3.22
C PHE A 96 13.37 -4.05 -4.12
N HIS A 97 12.47 -4.56 -4.94
CA HIS A 97 11.45 -3.77 -5.62
C HIS A 97 10.30 -3.52 -4.66
N LEU A 98 9.73 -2.33 -4.70
CA LEU A 98 8.70 -1.90 -3.75
C LEU A 98 7.41 -1.55 -4.49
N VAL A 99 6.32 -2.20 -4.11
CA VAL A 99 4.98 -1.92 -4.63
C VAL A 99 4.07 -1.50 -3.49
N GLY A 100 3.39 -0.36 -3.62
CA GLY A 100 2.48 0.11 -2.58
C GLY A 100 1.14 0.57 -3.16
N ALA A 101 0.02 0.11 -2.56
CA ALA A 101 -1.32 0.53 -2.95
C ALA A 101 -1.93 1.47 -1.90
N LYS A 102 -2.66 2.47 -2.37
CA LYS A 102 -3.38 3.43 -1.51
C LYS A 102 -2.44 4.06 -0.47
N ILE A 103 -2.75 3.96 0.83
CA ILE A 103 -1.86 4.47 1.88
C ILE A 103 -0.53 3.69 1.96
N GLY A 104 -0.51 2.41 1.56
CA GLY A 104 0.73 1.66 1.35
C GLY A 104 1.64 2.32 0.32
N GLY A 105 1.09 3.01 -0.67
CA GLY A 105 1.84 3.83 -1.62
C GLY A 105 2.44 5.10 -0.99
N THR A 106 1.78 5.68 0.02
CA THR A 106 2.37 6.79 0.81
C THR A 106 3.56 6.29 1.62
N ILE A 107 3.41 5.16 2.31
CA ILE A 107 4.47 4.53 3.10
C ILE A 107 5.63 4.10 2.18
N ALA A 108 5.33 3.55 1.01
CA ALA A 108 6.33 3.13 0.03
C ALA A 108 7.17 4.32 -0.50
N ARG A 109 6.53 5.47 -0.78
CA ARG A 109 7.23 6.71 -1.17
C ARG A 109 8.15 7.20 -0.04
N ALA A 110 7.66 7.21 1.21
CA ALA A 110 8.46 7.58 2.36
C ALA A 110 9.66 6.63 2.54
N LEU A 111 9.45 5.30 2.40
CA LEU A 111 10.52 4.31 2.47
C LEU A 111 11.57 4.54 1.38
N ALA A 112 11.15 4.70 0.13
CA ALA A 112 12.06 4.92 -1.00
C ALA A 112 12.90 6.20 -0.84
N ALA A 113 12.29 7.27 -0.30
CA ALA A 113 12.97 8.54 -0.05
C ALA A 113 13.97 8.46 1.12
N ARG A 114 13.58 7.79 2.21
CA ARG A 114 14.35 7.76 3.47
C ARG A 114 15.36 6.62 3.55
N ARG A 115 15.21 5.59 2.70
CA ARG A 115 16.08 4.41 2.60
C ARG A 115 16.44 4.12 1.12
N PRO A 116 17.02 5.11 0.37
CA PRO A 116 17.21 4.98 -1.09
C PRO A 116 18.07 3.80 -1.49
N ASN A 117 19.01 3.38 -0.66
CA ASN A 117 19.88 2.22 -0.92
C ASN A 117 19.15 0.88 -0.84
N ARG A 118 17.93 0.83 -0.29
CA ARG A 118 17.15 -0.39 -0.13
C ARG A 118 16.23 -0.67 -1.31
N VAL A 119 15.79 0.36 -2.04
CA VAL A 119 14.75 0.26 -3.07
C VAL A 119 15.38 0.29 -4.45
N LYS A 120 15.13 -0.77 -5.24
CA LYS A 120 15.58 -0.88 -6.64
C LYS A 120 14.64 -0.12 -7.57
N THR A 121 13.34 -0.36 -7.45
CA THR A 121 12.27 0.35 -8.15
C THR A 121 11.09 0.57 -7.21
N LEU A 122 10.33 1.62 -7.46
CA LEU A 122 9.10 1.92 -6.73
C LEU A 122 7.91 1.90 -7.70
N CYS A 123 6.85 1.17 -7.34
CA CYS A 123 5.56 1.24 -8.02
C CYS A 123 4.47 1.63 -7.03
N VAL A 124 3.72 2.69 -7.31
CA VAL A 124 2.60 3.13 -6.47
C VAL A 124 1.29 3.09 -7.24
N VAL A 125 0.26 2.50 -6.64
CA VAL A 125 -0.96 2.10 -7.33
C VAL A 125 -2.17 2.66 -6.60
N GLY A 126 -2.91 3.58 -7.26
CA GLY A 126 -4.09 4.22 -6.67
C GLY A 126 -3.77 4.89 -5.32
N THR A 127 -2.66 5.62 -5.25
CA THR A 127 -2.16 6.22 -4.01
C THR A 127 -2.71 7.64 -3.82
N PRO A 128 -2.96 8.09 -2.57
CA PRO A 128 -3.34 9.47 -2.31
C PRO A 128 -2.20 10.46 -2.66
N PRO A 129 -2.52 11.75 -2.86
CA PRO A 129 -1.51 12.78 -3.02
C PRO A 129 -0.57 12.84 -1.80
N PRO A 130 0.61 13.46 -1.93
CA PRO A 130 1.62 13.52 -0.85
C PRO A 130 1.14 14.28 0.38
N LEU A 131 0.14 15.13 0.24
CA LEU A 131 -0.62 15.78 1.29
C LEU A 131 -2.11 15.75 0.95
N ARG A 132 -2.93 15.27 1.86
CA ARG A 132 -4.38 15.29 1.74
C ARG A 132 -4.93 16.53 2.47
N VAL A 133 -5.11 17.60 1.71
CA VAL A 133 -5.67 18.87 2.26
C VAL A 133 -7.07 18.63 2.82
N GLY A 134 -7.38 19.20 3.99
CA GLY A 134 -8.70 19.14 4.63
C GLY A 134 -9.04 17.79 5.28
N VAL A 135 -8.16 16.79 5.23
CA VAL A 135 -8.42 15.49 5.89
C VAL A 135 -8.28 15.60 7.40
N LYS A 136 -7.28 16.35 7.87
CA LYS A 136 -7.01 16.50 9.30
C LYS A 136 -8.19 17.11 10.06
N GLU A 137 -8.86 18.04 9.44
CA GLU A 137 -10.04 18.72 9.98
C GLU A 137 -11.25 17.79 10.11
N LYS A 138 -11.34 16.76 9.28
CA LYS A 138 -12.40 15.75 9.30
C LYS A 138 -12.12 14.57 10.24
N VAL A 139 -10.92 14.49 10.80
CA VAL A 139 -10.54 13.37 11.71
C VAL A 139 -11.48 13.23 12.91
N PRO A 140 -11.89 14.31 13.62
CA PRO A 140 -12.80 14.17 14.77
C PRO A 140 -14.16 13.55 14.38
N GLU A 141 -14.74 13.96 13.26
CA GLU A 141 -15.99 13.41 12.74
C GLU A 141 -15.82 11.92 12.36
N LEU A 142 -14.73 11.59 11.65
CA LEU A 142 -14.41 10.23 11.28
C LEU A 142 -14.19 9.31 12.51
N ILE A 143 -13.51 9.81 13.55
CA ILE A 143 -13.29 9.06 14.80
C ILE A 143 -14.64 8.81 15.50
N HIS A 144 -15.50 9.82 15.55
CA HIS A 144 -16.83 9.66 16.13
C HIS A 144 -17.67 8.63 15.37
N ASP A 145 -17.65 8.67 14.04
CA ASP A 145 -18.34 7.69 13.19
C ASP A 145 -17.82 6.27 13.41
N LEU A 146 -16.50 6.09 13.40
CA LEU A 146 -15.87 4.78 13.67
C LEU A 146 -16.23 4.23 15.06
N GLN A 147 -16.29 5.08 16.07
CA GLN A 147 -16.68 4.69 17.44
C GLN A 147 -18.17 4.31 17.56
N THR A 148 -19.01 4.97 16.78
CA THR A 148 -20.48 4.79 16.83
C THR A 148 -20.92 3.60 15.97
N ASN A 149 -20.42 3.51 14.75
CA ASN A 149 -20.90 2.60 13.71
C ASN A 149 -19.94 1.43 13.43
N GLY A 150 -18.67 1.54 13.84
CA GLY A 150 -17.66 0.52 13.64
C GLY A 150 -16.96 0.58 12.28
N VAL A 151 -15.92 -0.25 12.13
CA VAL A 151 -15.05 -0.22 10.94
C VAL A 151 -15.76 -0.74 9.69
N GLU A 152 -16.63 -1.74 9.82
CA GLU A 152 -17.35 -2.30 8.66
C GLU A 152 -18.35 -1.31 8.07
N ALA A 153 -19.11 -0.60 8.90
CA ALA A 153 -20.04 0.43 8.42
C ALA A 153 -19.29 1.56 7.69
N TRP A 154 -18.20 2.05 8.27
CA TRP A 154 -17.30 3.01 7.62
C TRP A 154 -16.75 2.50 6.30
N ALA A 155 -16.30 1.24 6.23
CA ALA A 155 -15.79 0.65 5.01
C ALA A 155 -16.86 0.59 3.93
N ARG A 156 -18.06 0.12 4.27
CA ARG A 156 -19.22 -0.06 3.40
C ARG A 156 -19.69 1.27 2.79
N GLU A 157 -19.82 2.31 3.58
CA GLU A 157 -20.22 3.63 3.11
C GLU A 157 -19.28 4.19 2.04
N ASN A 158 -17.98 3.93 2.18
CA ASN A 158 -16.97 4.45 1.27
C ASN A 158 -16.63 3.51 0.10
N MET A 159 -17.25 2.32 0.02
CA MET A 159 -16.81 1.27 -0.90
C MET A 159 -17.08 1.62 -2.36
N GLY A 160 -18.19 2.29 -2.66
CA GLY A 160 -18.50 2.74 -4.01
C GLY A 160 -17.42 3.67 -4.61
N ASN A 161 -16.91 4.60 -3.82
CA ASN A 161 -15.83 5.50 -4.25
C ASN A 161 -14.48 4.74 -4.38
N ARG A 162 -14.27 3.68 -3.60
CA ARG A 162 -13.05 2.88 -3.67
C ARG A 162 -13.00 2.03 -4.92
N LEU A 163 -14.03 1.24 -5.15
CA LEU A 163 -14.08 0.21 -6.19
C LEU A 163 -14.64 0.73 -7.52
N GLY A 164 -15.29 1.90 -7.50
CA GLY A 164 -15.92 2.47 -8.69
C GLY A 164 -17.25 1.79 -9.04
N SER A 165 -17.94 2.37 -10.00
CA SER A 165 -19.33 2.01 -10.35
C SER A 165 -19.48 0.68 -11.10
N ALA A 166 -18.39 0.17 -11.68
CA ALA A 166 -18.42 -1.05 -12.50
C ALA A 166 -18.09 -2.32 -11.70
N PHE A 167 -17.73 -2.21 -10.41
CA PHE A 167 -17.32 -3.36 -9.62
C PHE A 167 -18.53 -4.20 -9.18
N PRO A 168 -18.46 -5.56 -9.20
CA PRO A 168 -19.61 -6.41 -8.90
C PRO A 168 -20.03 -6.29 -7.42
N ALA A 169 -21.34 -6.41 -7.17
CA ALA A 169 -21.91 -6.24 -5.83
C ALA A 169 -21.36 -7.24 -4.81
N GLU A 170 -21.12 -8.48 -5.21
CA GLU A 170 -20.50 -9.51 -4.36
C GLU A 170 -19.08 -9.11 -3.92
N GLY A 171 -18.34 -8.45 -4.79
CA GLY A 171 -17.03 -7.92 -4.48
C GLY A 171 -17.10 -6.73 -3.52
N VAL A 172 -18.08 -5.83 -3.70
CA VAL A 172 -18.32 -4.72 -2.76
C VAL A 172 -18.63 -5.26 -1.36
N GLU A 173 -19.47 -6.28 -1.26
CA GLU A 173 -19.82 -6.92 0.01
C GLU A 173 -18.58 -7.57 0.65
N TRP A 174 -17.83 -8.34 -0.11
CA TRP A 174 -16.61 -9.00 0.36
C TRP A 174 -15.58 -7.98 0.88
N TRP A 175 -15.34 -6.91 0.14
CA TRP A 175 -14.37 -5.87 0.54
C TRP A 175 -14.83 -5.10 1.79
N SER A 176 -16.13 -4.84 1.92
CA SER A 176 -16.70 -4.17 3.10
C SER A 176 -16.48 -5.00 4.35
N HIS A 177 -16.79 -6.28 4.30
CA HIS A 177 -16.59 -7.21 5.40
C HIS A 177 -15.10 -7.43 5.73
N TYR A 178 -14.28 -7.64 4.69
CA TYR A 178 -12.85 -7.83 4.82
C TYR A 178 -12.16 -6.64 5.51
N MET A 179 -12.47 -5.42 5.10
CA MET A 179 -11.93 -4.22 5.75
C MET A 179 -12.52 -4.03 7.15
N GLY A 180 -13.77 -4.41 7.35
CA GLY A 180 -14.49 -4.34 8.62
C GLY A 180 -13.88 -5.21 9.72
N ALA A 181 -13.13 -6.25 9.37
CA ALA A 181 -12.43 -7.10 10.33
C ALA A 181 -11.24 -6.41 11.03
N THR A 182 -10.86 -5.20 10.60
CA THR A 182 -9.78 -4.43 11.24
C THR A 182 -10.16 -4.02 12.67
N ALA A 183 -9.24 -4.19 13.62
CA ALA A 183 -9.45 -3.78 15.01
C ALA A 183 -9.75 -2.27 15.11
N LEU A 184 -10.84 -1.92 15.78
CA LEU A 184 -11.26 -0.53 15.94
C LEU A 184 -10.16 0.34 16.57
N SER A 185 -9.45 -0.16 17.59
CA SER A 185 -8.35 0.56 18.23
C SER A 185 -7.25 0.95 17.24
N THR A 186 -6.85 0.03 16.38
CA THR A 186 -5.88 0.29 15.31
C THR A 186 -6.39 1.36 14.35
N GLN A 187 -7.64 1.24 13.89
CA GLN A 187 -8.23 2.15 12.91
C GLN A 187 -8.31 3.58 13.46
N LEU A 188 -8.70 3.75 14.73
CA LEU A 188 -8.78 5.05 15.39
C LEU A 188 -7.42 5.77 15.42
N GLY A 189 -6.37 5.09 15.89
CA GLY A 189 -5.02 5.66 15.97
C GLY A 189 -4.41 5.95 14.59
N PHE A 190 -4.57 5.01 13.66
CA PHE A 190 -4.01 5.11 12.31
C PHE A 190 -4.62 6.26 11.49
N MET A 191 -5.94 6.42 11.54
CA MET A 191 -6.64 7.46 10.77
C MET A 191 -6.33 8.87 11.26
N GLY A 192 -6.09 9.04 12.57
CA GLY A 192 -5.72 10.33 13.15
C GLY A 192 -4.30 10.79 12.80
N THR A 193 -3.45 9.90 12.30
CA THR A 193 -2.02 10.16 12.12
C THR A 193 -1.54 9.86 10.69
N ILE A 194 -1.40 8.59 10.34
CA ILE A 194 -0.79 8.17 9.06
C ILE A 194 -1.63 8.60 7.85
N ALA A 195 -2.95 8.58 7.95
CA ALA A 195 -3.83 9.05 6.88
C ALA A 195 -3.70 10.56 6.60
N CYS A 196 -3.14 11.33 7.54
CA CYS A 196 -2.89 12.77 7.47
C CYS A 196 -1.41 13.12 7.20
N ALA A 197 -0.57 12.13 6.95
CA ALA A 197 0.86 12.35 6.76
C ALA A 197 1.15 13.25 5.56
N ASP A 198 2.12 14.16 5.75
CA ASP A 198 2.68 15.00 4.69
C ASP A 198 4.05 14.44 4.26
N ILE A 199 4.15 14.05 2.99
CA ILE A 199 5.39 13.51 2.40
C ILE A 199 5.86 14.33 1.20
N ARG A 200 5.44 15.59 1.08
CA ARG A 200 5.85 16.45 -0.05
C ARG A 200 7.36 16.61 -0.13
N GLU A 201 8.03 16.74 1.01
CA GLU A 201 9.49 16.86 1.07
C GLU A 201 10.24 15.55 0.78
N ASP A 202 9.56 14.43 0.78
CA ASP A 202 10.15 13.13 0.46
C ASP A 202 10.22 12.90 -1.05
N LEU A 203 9.28 13.43 -1.85
CA LEU A 203 9.20 13.13 -3.29
C LEU A 203 10.50 13.44 -4.06
N PRO A 204 11.15 14.60 -3.90
CA PRO A 204 12.40 14.90 -4.61
C PRO A 204 13.60 14.02 -4.19
N LYS A 205 13.47 13.32 -3.05
CA LYS A 205 14.54 12.44 -2.53
C LYS A 205 14.44 11.02 -3.06
N ILE A 206 13.35 10.66 -3.76
CA ILE A 206 13.18 9.35 -4.36
C ILE A 206 14.10 9.25 -5.58
N ALA A 207 15.15 8.43 -5.46
CA ALA A 207 16.19 8.29 -6.46
C ALA A 207 15.99 7.09 -7.42
N CYS A 208 15.19 6.10 -7.01
CA CYS A 208 14.94 4.91 -7.81
C CYS A 208 13.93 5.18 -8.95
N PRO A 209 14.01 4.42 -10.07
CA PRO A 209 12.96 4.43 -11.08
C PRO A 209 11.58 4.19 -10.45
N THR A 210 10.60 5.02 -10.81
CA THR A 210 9.27 5.02 -10.18
C THR A 210 8.15 4.95 -11.20
N LEU A 211 7.20 4.03 -11.01
CA LEU A 211 5.95 3.95 -11.77
C LEU A 211 4.79 4.38 -10.88
N VAL A 212 4.01 5.36 -11.34
CA VAL A 212 2.77 5.79 -10.71
C VAL A 212 1.60 5.30 -11.56
N ILE A 213 0.64 4.59 -10.95
CA ILE A 213 -0.56 4.10 -11.63
C ILE A 213 -1.80 4.71 -10.96
N THR A 214 -2.65 5.35 -11.78
CA THR A 214 -3.94 5.92 -11.35
C THR A 214 -5.03 5.61 -12.37
N THR A 215 -6.28 6.02 -12.09
CA THR A 215 -7.38 5.97 -13.06
C THR A 215 -7.78 7.37 -13.51
N GLN A 216 -8.50 7.44 -14.64
CA GLN A 216 -8.93 8.70 -15.25
C GLN A 216 -9.77 9.58 -14.31
N GLU A 217 -10.64 8.95 -13.52
CA GLU A 217 -11.61 9.62 -12.64
C GLU A 217 -11.42 9.18 -11.18
N SER A 218 -10.16 9.04 -10.75
CA SER A 218 -9.82 8.63 -9.38
C SER A 218 -10.39 9.61 -8.34
N GLY A 219 -11.11 9.08 -7.34
CA GLY A 219 -11.61 9.87 -6.21
C GLY A 219 -10.52 10.40 -5.26
N LEU A 220 -9.24 10.06 -5.48
CA LEU A 220 -8.12 10.56 -4.69
C LEU A 220 -7.47 11.83 -5.26
N GLY A 221 -7.83 12.22 -6.47
CA GLY A 221 -7.31 13.38 -7.17
C GLY A 221 -7.40 13.22 -8.68
N SER A 222 -7.40 14.33 -9.41
CA SER A 222 -7.40 14.31 -10.87
C SER A 222 -6.09 13.73 -11.42
N VAL A 223 -6.10 13.37 -12.70
CA VAL A 223 -4.88 12.95 -13.41
C VAL A 223 -3.85 14.09 -13.40
N ALA A 224 -4.29 15.34 -13.56
CA ALA A 224 -3.41 16.51 -13.51
C ALA A 224 -2.75 16.69 -12.14
N ASP A 225 -3.50 16.52 -11.04
CA ASP A 225 -2.93 16.56 -9.69
C ASP A 225 -1.95 15.44 -9.46
N THR A 226 -2.27 14.24 -9.95
CA THR A 226 -1.36 13.07 -9.87
C THR A 226 -0.08 13.33 -10.65
N GLN A 227 -0.17 13.86 -11.85
CA GLN A 227 0.97 14.19 -12.68
C GLN A 227 1.84 15.30 -12.03
N ALA A 228 1.22 16.30 -11.42
CA ALA A 228 1.93 17.39 -10.77
C ALA A 228 2.84 16.95 -9.62
N TRP A 229 2.39 16.02 -8.78
CA TRP A 229 3.25 15.48 -7.73
C TRP A 229 4.19 14.38 -8.25
N GLN A 230 3.79 13.60 -9.25
CA GLN A 230 4.64 12.57 -9.86
C GLN A 230 5.89 13.21 -10.49
N GLN A 231 5.76 14.35 -11.16
CA GLN A 231 6.88 15.08 -11.78
C GLN A 231 7.93 15.60 -10.77
N GLN A 232 7.62 15.60 -9.47
CA GLN A 232 8.62 15.91 -8.44
C GLN A 232 9.57 14.73 -8.16
N ILE A 233 9.29 13.55 -8.71
CA ILE A 233 10.16 12.36 -8.65
C ILE A 233 10.92 12.26 -9.97
N ALA A 234 12.24 12.46 -9.94
CA ALA A 234 13.08 12.68 -11.12
C ALA A 234 13.00 11.57 -12.20
N HIS A 235 12.89 10.32 -11.78
CA HIS A 235 12.89 9.15 -12.68
C HIS A 235 11.54 8.42 -12.61
N SER A 236 10.47 9.12 -12.97
CA SER A 236 9.13 8.57 -12.81
C SER A 236 8.31 8.57 -14.11
N GLU A 237 7.48 7.55 -14.24
CA GLU A 237 6.51 7.36 -15.32
C GLU A 237 5.08 7.34 -14.73
N LEU A 238 4.10 7.87 -15.46
CA LEU A 238 2.69 7.84 -15.08
C LEU A 238 1.91 6.97 -16.04
N LEU A 239 1.20 5.97 -15.52
CA LEU A 239 0.22 5.17 -16.24
C LEU A 239 -1.19 5.53 -15.77
N VAL A 240 -2.05 5.91 -16.70
CA VAL A 240 -3.46 6.22 -16.44
C VAL A 240 -4.34 5.12 -17.03
N LEU A 241 -5.06 4.41 -16.18
CA LEU A 241 -6.02 3.39 -16.57
C LEU A 241 -7.44 3.98 -16.70
N PRO A 242 -8.34 3.39 -17.49
CA PRO A 242 -9.72 3.86 -17.58
C PRO A 242 -10.48 3.66 -16.28
N GLY A 243 -11.59 4.40 -16.09
CA GLY A 243 -12.53 4.22 -14.97
C GLY A 243 -12.30 5.16 -13.79
N ASN A 244 -13.15 4.98 -12.75
CA ASN A 244 -13.31 5.90 -11.62
C ASN A 244 -12.93 5.31 -10.24
N SER A 245 -12.32 4.13 -10.23
CA SER A 245 -11.84 3.49 -8.99
C SER A 245 -10.48 4.03 -8.57
N TYR A 246 -10.27 4.30 -7.28
CA TYR A 246 -8.92 4.47 -6.76
C TYR A 246 -8.33 3.19 -6.14
N HIS A 247 -9.11 2.12 -6.03
CA HIS A 247 -8.62 0.81 -5.61
C HIS A 247 -8.06 0.00 -6.79
N VAL A 248 -7.17 0.61 -7.53
CA VAL A 248 -6.60 0.11 -8.79
C VAL A 248 -6.03 -1.30 -8.64
N ALA A 249 -5.39 -1.59 -7.51
CA ALA A 249 -4.83 -2.92 -7.22
C ALA A 249 -5.86 -4.05 -7.27
N THR A 250 -7.14 -3.76 -7.10
CA THR A 250 -8.25 -4.71 -7.17
C THR A 250 -9.01 -4.62 -8.48
N THR A 251 -9.45 -3.41 -8.82
CA THR A 251 -10.36 -3.20 -9.97
C THR A 251 -9.66 -3.32 -11.33
N HIS A 252 -8.35 -3.09 -11.34
CA HIS A 252 -7.50 -3.18 -12.52
C HIS A 252 -6.29 -4.09 -12.25
N ALA A 253 -6.51 -5.17 -11.49
CA ALA A 253 -5.44 -6.02 -10.99
C ALA A 253 -4.52 -6.54 -12.12
N GLU A 254 -5.11 -7.07 -13.19
CA GLU A 254 -4.34 -7.63 -14.30
C GLU A 254 -3.52 -6.58 -15.05
N PRO A 255 -4.11 -5.51 -15.63
CA PRO A 255 -3.32 -4.54 -16.38
C PRO A 255 -2.31 -3.78 -15.50
N ALA A 256 -2.62 -3.55 -14.23
CA ALA A 256 -1.68 -2.91 -13.32
C ALA A 256 -0.52 -3.85 -12.93
N ALA A 257 -0.79 -5.14 -12.69
CA ALA A 257 0.26 -6.11 -12.40
C ALA A 257 1.17 -6.34 -13.62
N ASP A 258 0.61 -6.39 -14.83
CA ASP A 258 1.39 -6.52 -16.09
C ASP A 258 2.29 -5.30 -16.30
N ALA A 259 1.77 -4.10 -16.05
CA ALA A 259 2.57 -2.87 -16.14
C ALA A 259 3.71 -2.85 -15.11
N VAL A 260 3.45 -3.27 -13.88
CA VAL A 260 4.48 -3.37 -12.84
C VAL A 260 5.52 -4.42 -13.19
N LEU A 261 5.11 -5.59 -13.69
CA LEU A 261 6.02 -6.65 -14.12
C LEU A 261 6.95 -6.15 -15.25
N ALA A 262 6.39 -5.50 -16.27
CA ALA A 262 7.15 -4.92 -17.37
C ALA A 262 8.10 -3.82 -16.89
N PHE A 263 7.63 -2.94 -16.00
CA PHE A 263 8.44 -1.86 -15.45
C PHE A 263 9.62 -2.38 -14.62
N ILE A 264 9.38 -3.32 -13.72
CA ILE A 264 10.45 -3.93 -12.92
C ILE A 264 11.45 -4.63 -13.85
N GLY A 265 10.98 -5.43 -14.82
CA GLY A 265 11.86 -6.14 -15.76
C GLY A 265 12.75 -5.22 -16.60
N LYS A 266 12.28 -4.00 -16.95
CA LYS A 266 13.07 -2.96 -17.64
C LYS A 266 14.23 -2.43 -16.78
N HIS A 267 14.11 -2.52 -15.45
CA HIS A 267 15.06 -1.96 -14.49
C HIS A 267 15.76 -3.02 -13.61
N SER A 268 15.52 -4.32 -13.89
CA SER A 268 16.25 -5.45 -13.30
C SER A 268 17.49 -5.70 -14.14
N GLY A 269 18.65 -5.66 -13.51
CA GLY A 269 19.93 -5.88 -14.19
C GLY A 269 21.07 -5.92 -13.17
#